data_536e88422a2c72e71d30f29775421fbb
#
_entry.id   536e88422a2c72e71d30f29775421fbb
#
_cell.length_a   1.000
_cell.length_b   1.000
_cell.length_c   1.000
_cell.angle_alpha   90.00
_cell.angle_beta   90.00
_cell.angle_gamma   90.00
#
_symmetry.space_group_name_H-M   'P 1'
#
loop_
_entity.id
_entity.type
_entity.pdbx_description
1 polymer ?
#
loop_
_entity_poly.entity_id
_entity_poly.type
_entity_poly.pdbx_seq_one_letter_code
_entity_poly.pdbx_strand_id
1 'polypeptide(L)'
;MLREGAARYRRARCILSRRAGIAFVCARAPARVRVSAGFRFPVSAFRFPFSRSTSSTGIAYFHRERSTTIMNRTSVTARRTALALALAVFGASASAAEITVVNFGGANGDAQKAAFNQPFEQATGNKVTAVEYNGEQAKVKAMVESKHVNWDVVDVESGDVGRGCDEGLYEKLDWSKLAKKTDLIPEAYQTCGAGIFVWSTVLSYNADKLKTAPTSWADFWDVKKFPGKRAMRKGARYNLEFALMADGVAPKEVYKVLNTKAGQDRAFKKLDQLKPNIQWWEAGAQPPQFLVAGDVVMSTAFSGRIDAARREGKNLQIVWNGSIYDLDYWAIPKGSPNKAVAEQFIAYTLAPKAQQAYAQHIAYGPVNLAAVKSLDAKTLANLPNSPSNGKNAVLEDIGFWT
;
A
#
# COMPACT_ATOMS: atom_id res chain seq x y z
N MET A 1 -7.31 57.94 15.42
CA MET A 1 -6.69 58.37 14.15
C MET A 1 -6.45 57.13 13.32
N LEU A 2 -7.39 56.86 12.40
CA LEU A 2 -7.17 56.89 10.93
C LEU A 2 -6.31 55.68 10.44
N ARG A 3 -6.67 54.81 9.47
CA ARG A 3 -7.74 54.76 8.44
C ARG A 3 -7.80 53.37 7.85
N GLU A 4 -8.99 52.94 7.59
CA GLU A 4 -9.49 51.98 6.64
C GLU A 4 -8.69 51.74 5.34
N GLY A 5 -8.75 50.50 4.83
CA GLY A 5 -8.38 50.10 3.49
C GLY A 5 -9.17 48.86 3.05
N ALA A 6 -10.43 49.11 2.64
CA ALA A 6 -11.30 48.04 2.09
C ALA A 6 -10.94 47.72 0.64
N ALA A 7 -10.58 46.49 0.35
CA ALA A 7 -10.43 45.98 -1.01
C ALA A 7 -11.77 45.41 -1.52
N ARG A 8 -12.32 46.04 -2.57
CA ARG A 8 -13.58 45.64 -3.23
C ARG A 8 -13.38 44.40 -4.09
N TYR A 9 -14.10 43.32 -3.78
CA TYR A 9 -14.30 42.19 -4.66
C TYR A 9 -15.35 42.50 -5.72
N ARG A 10 -14.99 42.59 -7.00
CA ARG A 10 -15.94 42.65 -8.13
C ARG A 10 -16.45 41.26 -8.44
N ARG A 11 -17.75 41.02 -8.22
CA ARG A 11 -18.49 39.85 -8.72
C ARG A 11 -18.70 39.97 -10.22
N ALA A 12 -18.22 38.98 -10.98
CA ALA A 12 -18.64 38.79 -12.37
C ALA A 12 -19.99 38.07 -12.37
N ARG A 13 -21.04 38.73 -12.93
CA ARG A 13 -22.33 38.10 -13.21
C ARG A 13 -22.23 37.40 -14.58
N CYS A 14 -22.46 36.07 -14.63
CA CYS A 14 -22.76 35.38 -15.88
C CYS A 14 -24.25 35.36 -16.07
N ILE A 15 -24.71 35.90 -17.21
CA ILE A 15 -26.09 35.83 -17.66
C ILE A 15 -26.25 34.58 -18.56
N LEU A 16 -27.15 33.67 -18.17
CA LEU A 16 -27.52 32.53 -19.04
C LEU A 16 -28.36 33.00 -20.19
N SER A 17 -27.92 32.80 -21.42
CA SER A 17 -28.74 32.80 -22.63
C SER A 17 -28.74 31.36 -23.20
N ARG A 18 -29.93 30.77 -23.29
CA ARG A 18 -30.16 29.51 -24.04
C ARG A 18 -30.30 29.85 -25.52
N ARG A 19 -29.36 29.36 -26.35
CA ARG A 19 -29.59 28.78 -27.69
C ARG A 19 -28.27 28.55 -28.42
N ALA A 20 -28.19 27.38 -29.09
CA ALA A 20 -27.22 26.98 -30.10
C ALA A 20 -25.78 26.64 -29.61
N GLY A 21 -25.40 25.35 -29.80
CA GLY A 21 -24.10 24.76 -29.51
C GLY A 21 -22.92 25.40 -30.25
N ILE A 22 -22.01 25.94 -29.48
CA ILE A 22 -20.64 26.23 -29.90
C ILE A 22 -19.77 26.07 -28.64
N ALA A 23 -18.73 25.26 -28.74
CA ALA A 23 -17.75 25.06 -27.67
C ALA A 23 -16.84 26.28 -27.54
N PHE A 24 -16.75 26.87 -26.34
CA PHE A 24 -15.75 27.89 -26.04
C PHE A 24 -14.56 27.30 -25.31
N VAL A 25 -13.39 27.37 -25.95
CA VAL A 25 -12.08 27.12 -25.35
C VAL A 25 -11.62 28.41 -24.65
N CYS A 26 -11.53 28.40 -23.34
CA CYS A 26 -10.89 29.50 -22.57
C CYS A 26 -9.38 29.32 -22.56
N ALA A 27 -8.65 30.11 -23.34
CA ALA A 27 -7.20 30.20 -23.30
C ALA A 27 -6.74 31.04 -22.09
N ARG A 28 -5.89 30.49 -21.25
CA ARG A 28 -5.14 31.21 -20.19
C ARG A 28 -3.86 31.78 -20.78
N ALA A 29 -3.64 33.06 -20.63
CA ALA A 29 -2.36 33.73 -20.93
C ALA A 29 -1.30 33.39 -19.89
N PRO A 30 -0.02 33.19 -20.29
CA PRO A 30 1.05 32.88 -19.34
C PRO A 30 1.59 34.13 -18.64
N ALA A 31 1.69 34.05 -17.31
CA ALA A 31 2.41 35.04 -16.51
C ALA A 31 3.93 34.90 -16.73
N ARG A 32 4.59 35.97 -17.16
CA ARG A 32 6.05 36.05 -17.23
C ARG A 32 6.65 36.17 -15.82
N VAL A 33 7.42 35.15 -15.41
CA VAL A 33 8.30 35.23 -14.25
C VAL A 33 9.69 35.65 -14.75
N ARG A 34 10.20 36.79 -14.25
CA ARG A 34 11.61 37.17 -14.40
C ARG A 34 12.44 36.37 -13.42
N VAL A 35 13.39 35.61 -13.93
CA VAL A 35 14.44 34.99 -13.13
C VAL A 35 15.71 35.78 -13.34
N SER A 36 16.25 36.37 -12.25
CA SER A 36 17.57 36.98 -12.23
C SER A 36 18.67 35.93 -12.24
N ALA A 37 19.66 36.18 -13.07
CA ALA A 37 20.83 35.35 -13.24
C ALA A 37 21.80 35.43 -12.06
N GLY A 38 22.46 34.32 -11.76
CA GLY A 38 23.70 34.34 -10.99
C GLY A 38 23.99 33.05 -10.24
N PHE A 39 24.51 32.04 -10.94
CA PHE A 39 25.53 31.14 -10.34
C PHE A 39 26.24 30.39 -11.47
N ARG A 40 27.55 30.63 -11.61
CA ARG A 40 28.44 29.93 -12.51
C ARG A 40 29.04 28.73 -11.77
N PHE A 41 28.94 27.54 -12.37
CA PHE A 41 29.77 26.41 -12.01
C PHE A 41 30.79 26.11 -13.12
N PRO A 42 32.04 25.71 -12.79
CA PRO A 42 33.07 25.42 -13.77
C PRO A 42 32.89 24.01 -14.36
N VAL A 43 32.96 23.93 -15.69
CA VAL A 43 32.95 22.69 -16.43
C VAL A 43 34.40 22.17 -16.49
N SER A 44 34.69 21.04 -15.85
CA SER A 44 35.93 20.29 -16.02
C SER A 44 35.81 19.34 -17.21
N ALA A 45 36.57 19.60 -18.24
CA ALA A 45 36.68 18.74 -19.43
C ALA A 45 37.60 17.56 -19.13
N PHE A 46 37.08 16.33 -19.18
CA PHE A 46 37.91 15.13 -19.27
C PHE A 46 38.19 14.80 -20.76
N ARG A 47 39.43 14.90 -21.17
CA ARG A 47 39.95 14.42 -22.46
C ARG A 47 40.37 12.97 -22.32
N PHE A 48 39.86 12.09 -23.16
CA PHE A 48 40.44 10.75 -23.42
C PHE A 48 41.46 10.83 -24.55
N PRO A 49 42.62 10.19 -24.42
CA PRO A 49 43.60 10.11 -25.53
C PRO A 49 43.27 8.94 -26.47
N PHE A 50 43.13 9.24 -27.76
CA PHE A 50 43.12 8.26 -28.83
C PHE A 50 44.59 7.89 -29.16
N SER A 51 44.92 6.61 -29.00
CA SER A 51 46.18 6.05 -29.49
C SER A 51 45.96 5.46 -30.89
N ARG A 52 46.59 6.02 -31.91
CA ARG A 52 46.70 5.44 -33.23
C ARG A 52 47.96 4.57 -33.26
N SER A 53 47.79 3.28 -33.51
CA SER A 53 48.89 2.39 -33.90
C SER A 53 48.88 2.22 -35.41
N THR A 54 49.96 2.64 -36.05
CA THR A 54 50.27 2.41 -37.46
C THR A 54 50.95 1.06 -37.60
N SER A 55 50.40 0.17 -38.40
CA SER A 55 51.00 -1.12 -38.74
C SER A 55 51.68 -1.05 -40.11
N SER A 56 52.95 -1.42 -40.15
CA SER A 56 53.73 -1.52 -41.32
C SER A 56 53.56 -2.89 -42.01
N THR A 57 53.50 -2.83 -43.32
CA THR A 57 53.46 -3.92 -44.27
C THR A 57 54.77 -4.76 -44.28
N GLY A 58 54.59 -6.09 -44.12
CA GLY A 58 55.65 -7.08 -44.40
C GLY A 58 55.13 -8.17 -45.33
N ILE A 59 55.62 -8.20 -46.57
CA ILE A 59 55.31 -9.23 -47.55
C ILE A 59 56.28 -10.41 -47.34
N ALA A 60 55.70 -11.58 -46.98
CA ALA A 60 56.47 -12.84 -46.99
C ALA A 60 55.83 -13.83 -47.97
N TYR A 61 56.63 -14.17 -49.02
CA TYR A 61 56.31 -15.29 -49.89
C TYR A 61 56.53 -16.61 -49.18
N PHE A 62 55.54 -17.51 -49.24
CA PHE A 62 55.73 -18.90 -48.85
C PHE A 62 55.19 -19.86 -49.91
N HIS A 63 56.06 -20.84 -50.21
CA HIS A 63 55.88 -21.94 -51.14
C HIS A 63 54.64 -22.75 -50.92
N ARG A 64 54.04 -23.18 -52.02
CA ARG A 64 52.85 -24.03 -52.12
C ARG A 64 53.27 -25.49 -52.12
N GLU A 65 53.16 -26.19 -51.00
CA GLU A 65 53.10 -27.67 -50.98
C GLU A 65 51.68 -28.15 -51.01
N ARG A 66 51.33 -29.00 -51.96
CA ARG A 66 50.06 -29.67 -52.08
C ARG A 66 50.06 -30.91 -51.16
N SER A 67 49.41 -30.83 -50.01
CA SER A 67 49.01 -32.04 -49.27
C SER A 67 47.56 -32.30 -49.55
N THR A 68 47.24 -33.37 -50.24
CA THR A 68 45.88 -33.93 -50.39
C THR A 68 45.49 -34.65 -49.14
N THR A 69 44.76 -33.96 -48.24
CA THR A 69 44.12 -34.60 -47.08
C THR A 69 42.74 -35.01 -47.46
N ILE A 70 42.47 -36.30 -47.50
CA ILE A 70 41.12 -36.87 -47.62
C ILE A 70 40.30 -36.49 -46.37
N MET A 71 39.44 -35.49 -46.49
CA MET A 71 38.53 -35.11 -45.43
C MET A 71 37.42 -36.14 -45.28
N ASN A 72 37.44 -36.86 -44.16
CA ASN A 72 36.43 -37.84 -43.76
C ASN A 72 35.08 -37.10 -43.53
N ARG A 73 34.07 -37.42 -44.32
CA ARG A 73 32.75 -36.80 -44.34
C ARG A 73 31.98 -36.94 -43.01
N THR A 74 32.41 -37.77 -42.08
CA THR A 74 31.78 -38.02 -40.77
C THR A 74 32.04 -36.95 -39.70
N SER A 75 33.08 -36.13 -39.85
CA SER A 75 33.45 -35.11 -38.87
C SER A 75 32.68 -33.77 -39.01
N VAL A 76 32.09 -33.54 -40.20
CA VAL A 76 31.34 -32.28 -40.45
C VAL A 76 29.92 -32.31 -39.87
N THR A 77 29.28 -33.51 -39.86
CA THR A 77 27.93 -33.70 -39.29
C THR A 77 27.96 -33.57 -37.76
N ALA A 78 28.97 -34.16 -37.09
CA ALA A 78 29.10 -34.09 -35.63
C ALA A 78 29.38 -32.67 -35.12
N ARG A 79 30.14 -31.83 -35.88
CA ARG A 79 30.38 -30.42 -35.51
C ARG A 79 29.14 -29.53 -35.71
N ARG A 80 28.31 -29.82 -36.72
CA ARG A 80 27.06 -29.07 -36.94
C ARG A 80 25.97 -29.39 -35.90
N THR A 81 25.86 -30.64 -35.43
CA THR A 81 24.95 -31.02 -34.34
C THR A 81 25.40 -30.47 -33.01
N ALA A 82 26.67 -30.46 -32.68
CA ALA A 82 27.17 -29.86 -31.43
C ALA A 82 26.96 -28.34 -31.36
N LEU A 83 27.08 -27.62 -32.49
CA LEU A 83 26.85 -26.18 -32.57
C LEU A 83 25.34 -25.85 -32.47
N ALA A 84 24.47 -26.71 -33.03
CA ALA A 84 23.02 -26.55 -32.90
C ALA A 84 22.49 -26.83 -31.46
N LEU A 85 23.09 -27.79 -30.75
CA LEU A 85 22.76 -28.05 -29.33
C LEU A 85 23.28 -26.91 -28.41
N ALA A 86 24.44 -26.33 -28.70
CA ALA A 86 24.99 -25.20 -27.93
C ALA A 86 24.16 -23.92 -28.10
N LEU A 87 23.54 -23.68 -29.26
CA LEU A 87 22.62 -22.56 -29.50
C LEU A 87 21.24 -22.74 -28.87
N ALA A 88 20.79 -23.98 -28.64
CA ALA A 88 19.52 -24.27 -28.00
C ALA A 88 19.52 -24.05 -26.45
N VAL A 89 20.70 -24.03 -25.83
CA VAL A 89 20.85 -23.80 -24.37
C VAL A 89 20.88 -22.30 -24.01
N PHE A 90 21.08 -21.39 -24.98
CA PHE A 90 21.09 -19.94 -24.73
C PHE A 90 19.76 -19.24 -24.92
N GLY A 91 18.65 -19.96 -25.14
CA GLY A 91 17.37 -19.39 -25.57
C GLY A 91 16.31 -19.17 -24.51
N ALA A 92 16.57 -19.42 -23.22
CA ALA A 92 15.57 -19.16 -22.16
C ALA A 92 16.11 -18.14 -21.12
N SER A 93 16.57 -17.00 -21.59
CA SER A 93 16.60 -15.82 -20.69
C SER A 93 15.14 -15.47 -20.42
N ALA A 94 14.59 -15.93 -19.30
CA ALA A 94 13.32 -15.43 -18.82
C ALA A 94 13.43 -13.89 -18.75
N SER A 95 12.77 -13.19 -19.66
CA SER A 95 12.71 -11.73 -19.62
C SER A 95 12.17 -11.35 -18.26
N ALA A 96 12.90 -10.53 -17.53
CA ALA A 96 12.43 -9.97 -16.28
C ALA A 96 11.10 -9.25 -16.55
N ALA A 97 10.05 -9.66 -15.87
CA ALA A 97 8.74 -9.00 -15.96
C ALA A 97 8.68 -7.82 -15.00
N GLU A 98 7.85 -6.84 -15.32
CA GLU A 98 7.51 -5.74 -14.44
C GLU A 98 6.06 -5.88 -14.01
N ILE A 99 5.80 -5.80 -12.68
CA ILE A 99 4.45 -5.78 -12.11
C ILE A 99 4.19 -4.49 -11.37
N THR A 100 2.95 -4.03 -11.43
CA THR A 100 2.48 -2.89 -10.63
C THR A 100 1.80 -3.41 -9.36
N VAL A 101 2.37 -3.08 -8.20
CA VAL A 101 1.83 -3.41 -6.88
C VAL A 101 1.28 -2.16 -6.23
N VAL A 102 -0.01 -2.17 -5.89
CA VAL A 102 -0.74 -1.01 -5.35
C VAL A 102 -0.99 -1.22 -3.87
N ASN A 103 -0.74 -0.20 -3.06
CA ASN A 103 -0.92 -0.27 -1.61
C ASN A 103 -1.34 1.09 -1.00
N PHE A 104 -1.61 1.10 0.30
CA PHE A 104 -2.05 2.29 1.04
C PHE A 104 -0.92 3.28 1.39
N GLY A 105 0.26 3.18 0.80
CA GLY A 105 1.36 4.13 0.94
C GLY A 105 1.87 4.37 2.36
N GLY A 106 2.70 5.42 2.53
CA GLY A 106 3.29 5.82 3.81
C GLY A 106 4.02 4.67 4.51
N ALA A 107 4.02 4.60 5.85
CA ALA A 107 4.75 3.58 6.61
C ALA A 107 4.39 2.13 6.22
N ASN A 108 3.15 1.86 5.74
CA ASN A 108 2.77 0.54 5.21
C ASN A 108 3.49 0.26 3.88
N GLY A 109 3.44 1.21 2.95
CA GLY A 109 4.12 1.10 1.66
C GLY A 109 5.63 0.95 1.81
N ASP A 110 6.25 1.71 2.74
CA ASP A 110 7.67 1.60 3.04
C ASP A 110 8.04 0.23 3.62
N ALA A 111 7.22 -0.30 4.52
CA ALA A 111 7.40 -1.64 5.09
C ALA A 111 7.26 -2.74 4.02
N GLN A 112 6.25 -2.64 3.14
CA GLN A 112 6.07 -3.56 2.02
C GLN A 112 7.22 -3.47 1.02
N LYS A 113 7.69 -2.28 0.72
CA LYS A 113 8.86 -2.08 -0.15
C LYS A 113 10.10 -2.78 0.42
N ALA A 114 10.37 -2.61 1.71
CA ALA A 114 11.55 -3.17 2.36
C ALA A 114 11.46 -4.69 2.55
N ALA A 115 10.29 -5.22 2.91
CA ALA A 115 10.11 -6.64 3.25
C ALA A 115 9.68 -7.51 2.08
N PHE A 116 8.99 -6.95 1.08
CA PHE A 116 8.39 -7.68 -0.03
C PHE A 116 8.99 -7.29 -1.38
N ASN A 117 8.85 -6.01 -1.81
CA ASN A 117 9.15 -5.60 -3.18
C ASN A 117 10.64 -5.78 -3.52
N GLN A 118 11.52 -5.13 -2.78
CA GLN A 118 12.96 -5.21 -3.03
C GLN A 118 13.55 -6.61 -2.89
N PRO A 119 13.20 -7.41 -1.83
CA PRO A 119 13.67 -8.79 -1.75
C PRO A 119 13.10 -9.70 -2.85
N PHE A 120 11.86 -9.48 -3.30
CA PHE A 120 11.29 -10.20 -4.45
C PHE A 120 12.05 -9.89 -5.74
N GLU A 121 12.34 -8.61 -6.01
CA GLU A 121 13.15 -8.19 -7.16
C GLU A 121 14.53 -8.86 -7.15
N GLN A 122 15.19 -8.88 -5.99
CA GLN A 122 16.50 -9.51 -5.82
C GLN A 122 16.46 -11.02 -6.04
N ALA A 123 15.39 -11.68 -5.58
CA ALA A 123 15.26 -13.13 -5.66
C ALA A 123 14.87 -13.62 -7.06
N THR A 124 14.14 -12.83 -7.84
CA THR A 124 13.52 -13.27 -9.09
C THR A 124 14.04 -12.55 -10.33
N GLY A 125 14.65 -11.39 -10.17
CA GLY A 125 15.02 -10.49 -11.26
C GLY A 125 13.85 -9.68 -11.83
N ASN A 126 12.59 -9.98 -11.43
CA ASN A 126 11.42 -9.19 -11.83
C ASN A 126 11.46 -7.79 -11.21
N LYS A 127 10.70 -6.85 -11.77
CA LYS A 127 10.60 -5.48 -11.26
C LYS A 127 9.23 -5.23 -10.62
N VAL A 128 9.22 -4.39 -9.58
CA VAL A 128 8.00 -3.99 -8.86
C VAL A 128 7.87 -2.48 -8.88
N THR A 129 6.89 -1.99 -9.62
CA THR A 129 6.48 -0.59 -9.57
C THR A 129 5.39 -0.43 -8.51
N ALA A 130 5.70 0.27 -7.41
CA ALA A 130 4.76 0.54 -6.34
C ALA A 130 3.90 1.77 -6.65
N VAL A 131 2.58 1.65 -6.46
CA VAL A 131 1.60 2.74 -6.62
C VAL A 131 0.80 2.88 -5.34
N GLU A 132 0.55 4.13 -4.92
CA GLU A 132 -0.26 4.41 -3.73
C GLU A 132 -1.71 4.72 -4.09
N TYR A 133 -2.64 4.28 -3.23
CA TYR A 133 -4.05 4.60 -3.30
C TYR A 133 -4.68 4.62 -1.88
N ASN A 134 -5.95 5.00 -1.76
CA ASN A 134 -6.67 5.02 -0.48
C ASN A 134 -7.90 4.11 -0.48
N GLY A 135 -7.85 2.97 -1.22
CA GLY A 135 -8.94 2.01 -1.29
C GLY A 135 -10.01 2.35 -2.34
N GLU A 136 -9.68 3.16 -3.37
CA GLU A 136 -10.67 3.56 -4.39
C GLU A 136 -11.02 2.40 -5.34
N GLN A 137 -11.94 1.52 -4.93
CA GLN A 137 -12.42 0.37 -5.71
C GLN A 137 -12.98 0.77 -7.08
N ALA A 138 -13.50 1.99 -7.22
CA ALA A 138 -13.96 2.51 -8.50
C ALA A 138 -12.86 2.54 -9.58
N LYS A 139 -11.59 2.71 -9.19
CA LYS A 139 -10.46 2.64 -10.12
C LYS A 139 -10.25 1.22 -10.64
N VAL A 140 -10.32 0.23 -9.76
CA VAL A 140 -10.22 -1.19 -10.14
C VAL A 140 -11.35 -1.55 -11.10
N LYS A 141 -12.59 -1.17 -10.74
CA LYS A 141 -13.78 -1.42 -11.56
C LYS A 141 -13.64 -0.81 -12.96
N ALA A 142 -13.23 0.45 -13.04
CA ALA A 142 -13.03 1.13 -14.32
C ALA A 142 -11.98 0.44 -15.22
N MET A 143 -10.87 -0.02 -14.65
CA MET A 143 -9.84 -0.76 -15.39
C MET A 143 -10.36 -2.11 -15.91
N VAL A 144 -11.08 -2.86 -15.08
CA VAL A 144 -11.61 -4.17 -15.44
C VAL A 144 -12.70 -4.04 -16.49
N GLU A 145 -13.66 -3.12 -16.34
CA GLU A 145 -14.75 -2.87 -17.29
C GLU A 145 -14.24 -2.37 -18.64
N SER A 146 -13.22 -1.50 -18.64
CA SER A 146 -12.60 -1.01 -19.88
C SER A 146 -11.65 -2.03 -20.53
N LYS A 147 -11.33 -3.14 -19.87
CA LYS A 147 -10.32 -4.13 -20.29
C LYS A 147 -8.93 -3.54 -20.48
N HIS A 148 -8.61 -2.46 -19.76
CA HIS A 148 -7.30 -1.83 -19.71
C HIS A 148 -6.75 -1.89 -18.29
N VAL A 149 -6.34 -3.09 -17.86
CA VAL A 149 -5.83 -3.35 -16.52
C VAL A 149 -4.32 -3.10 -16.49
N ASN A 150 -3.90 -2.10 -15.73
CA ASN A 150 -2.50 -1.72 -15.54
C ASN A 150 -2.00 -1.88 -14.10
N TRP A 151 -2.83 -2.44 -13.22
CA TRP A 151 -2.46 -2.88 -11.87
C TRP A 151 -2.44 -4.40 -11.83
N ASP A 152 -1.41 -4.97 -11.22
CA ASP A 152 -1.24 -6.43 -11.21
C ASP A 152 -1.57 -7.05 -9.85
N VAL A 153 -1.20 -6.35 -8.76
CA VAL A 153 -1.49 -6.76 -7.39
C VAL A 153 -1.99 -5.55 -6.63
N VAL A 154 -3.09 -5.69 -5.90
CA VAL A 154 -3.69 -4.61 -5.11
C VAL A 154 -3.88 -5.07 -3.67
N ASP A 155 -3.40 -4.26 -2.73
CA ASP A 155 -3.63 -4.38 -1.29
C ASP A 155 -5.04 -3.86 -0.98
N VAL A 156 -5.95 -4.72 -0.55
CA VAL A 156 -7.37 -4.39 -0.33
C VAL A 156 -7.84 -4.82 1.05
N GLU A 157 -8.75 -4.04 1.67
CA GLU A 157 -9.43 -4.41 2.92
C GLU A 157 -10.40 -5.58 2.68
N SER A 158 -10.69 -6.37 3.72
CA SER A 158 -11.46 -7.62 3.64
C SER A 158 -12.84 -7.48 2.98
N GLY A 159 -13.61 -6.45 3.32
CA GLY A 159 -14.93 -6.18 2.72
C GLY A 159 -14.85 -5.86 1.23
N ASP A 160 -13.77 -5.21 0.81
CA ASP A 160 -13.57 -4.84 -0.59
C ASP A 160 -13.13 -6.03 -1.44
N VAL A 161 -12.31 -6.96 -0.90
CA VAL A 161 -11.94 -8.17 -1.64
C VAL A 161 -13.14 -9.10 -1.81
N GLY A 162 -14.00 -9.24 -0.78
CA GLY A 162 -15.22 -10.04 -0.86
C GLY A 162 -16.17 -9.53 -1.93
N ARG A 163 -16.57 -8.26 -1.81
CA ARG A 163 -17.44 -7.59 -2.78
C ARG A 163 -16.86 -7.61 -4.19
N GLY A 164 -15.59 -7.27 -4.36
CA GLY A 164 -14.94 -7.26 -5.66
C GLY A 164 -14.82 -8.65 -6.29
N CYS A 165 -14.72 -9.72 -5.47
CA CYS A 165 -14.78 -11.11 -5.92
C CYS A 165 -16.17 -11.44 -6.51
N ASP A 166 -17.24 -11.05 -5.81
CA ASP A 166 -18.62 -11.29 -6.24
C ASP A 166 -18.99 -10.47 -7.49
N GLU A 167 -18.50 -9.24 -7.58
CA GLU A 167 -18.64 -8.40 -8.77
C GLU A 167 -17.74 -8.85 -9.95
N GLY A 168 -16.86 -9.82 -9.75
CA GLY A 168 -15.94 -10.32 -10.79
C GLY A 168 -14.79 -9.35 -11.11
N LEU A 169 -14.41 -8.48 -10.19
CA LEU A 169 -13.33 -7.51 -10.35
C LEU A 169 -11.95 -8.13 -10.10
N TYR A 170 -11.88 -9.23 -9.36
CA TYR A 170 -10.65 -9.90 -9.01
C TYR A 170 -10.57 -11.32 -9.56
N GLU A 171 -9.36 -11.76 -9.84
CA GLU A 171 -9.08 -13.14 -10.24
C GLU A 171 -9.26 -14.09 -9.05
N LYS A 172 -9.81 -15.28 -9.32
CA LYS A 172 -9.73 -16.39 -8.36
C LYS A 172 -8.28 -16.86 -8.25
N LEU A 173 -7.79 -16.96 -7.03
CA LEU A 173 -6.41 -17.33 -6.75
C LEU A 173 -6.20 -18.84 -6.80
N ASP A 174 -5.11 -19.28 -7.42
CA ASP A 174 -4.67 -20.67 -7.39
C ASP A 174 -3.81 -20.91 -6.13
N TRP A 175 -4.48 -21.25 -5.04
CA TRP A 175 -3.84 -21.48 -3.74
C TRP A 175 -2.79 -22.59 -3.74
N SER A 176 -2.84 -23.53 -4.71
CA SER A 176 -1.82 -24.56 -4.83
C SER A 176 -0.42 -24.00 -5.12
N LYS A 177 -0.36 -22.78 -5.70
CA LYS A 177 0.87 -22.05 -6.03
C LYS A 177 1.29 -21.05 -4.96
N LEU A 178 0.41 -20.69 -4.03
CA LEU A 178 0.65 -19.59 -3.09
C LEU A 178 1.20 -20.07 -1.75
N ALA A 179 0.42 -20.83 -1.01
CA ALA A 179 0.78 -21.35 0.29
C ALA A 179 -0.15 -22.51 0.70
N LYS A 180 0.29 -23.35 1.65
CA LYS A 180 -0.62 -24.31 2.28
C LYS A 180 -1.54 -23.57 3.26
N LYS A 181 -2.83 -23.91 3.24
CA LYS A 181 -3.82 -23.34 4.17
C LYS A 181 -3.41 -23.48 5.63
N THR A 182 -2.79 -24.61 5.99
CA THR A 182 -2.33 -24.91 7.35
C THR A 182 -1.18 -24.03 7.84
N ASP A 183 -0.52 -23.29 6.95
CA ASP A 183 0.60 -22.41 7.28
C ASP A 183 0.12 -21.01 7.66
N LEU A 184 -1.13 -20.69 7.39
CA LEU A 184 -1.73 -19.37 7.59
C LEU A 184 -2.86 -19.42 8.63
N ILE A 185 -3.19 -18.25 9.20
CA ILE A 185 -4.43 -18.12 9.98
C ILE A 185 -5.64 -18.34 9.05
N PRO A 186 -6.76 -18.89 9.55
CA PRO A 186 -7.91 -19.25 8.71
C PRO A 186 -8.47 -18.09 7.89
N GLU A 187 -8.51 -16.90 8.47
CA GLU A 187 -9.04 -15.66 7.88
C GLU A 187 -8.24 -15.21 6.66
N ALA A 188 -6.96 -15.56 6.57
CA ALA A 188 -6.10 -15.17 5.44
C ALA A 188 -6.46 -15.85 4.12
N TYR A 189 -7.31 -16.89 4.15
CA TYR A 189 -7.67 -17.66 2.98
C TYR A 189 -9.02 -17.21 2.40
N GLN A 190 -9.00 -16.49 1.28
CA GLN A 190 -10.20 -16.15 0.51
C GLN A 190 -10.08 -16.59 -0.96
N THR A 191 -11.22 -16.65 -1.66
CA THR A 191 -11.27 -17.10 -3.07
C THR A 191 -10.49 -16.17 -4.00
N CYS A 192 -10.64 -14.87 -3.82
CA CYS A 192 -10.01 -13.86 -4.67
C CYS A 192 -8.95 -13.01 -3.93
N GLY A 193 -8.62 -13.35 -2.70
CA GLY A 193 -7.66 -12.64 -1.87
C GLY A 193 -6.79 -13.54 -1.03
N ALA A 194 -5.53 -13.13 -0.86
CA ALA A 194 -4.57 -13.77 0.04
C ALA A 194 -4.22 -12.78 1.15
N GLY A 195 -4.57 -13.10 2.40
CA GLY A 195 -4.31 -12.24 3.56
C GLY A 195 -2.83 -11.92 3.69
N ILE A 196 -2.52 -10.66 3.95
CA ILE A 196 -1.15 -10.15 4.05
C ILE A 196 -0.74 -9.97 5.50
N PHE A 197 -1.56 -9.25 6.26
CA PHE A 197 -1.31 -8.92 7.65
C PHE A 197 -2.62 -8.60 8.39
N VAL A 198 -2.56 -8.71 9.71
CA VAL A 198 -3.62 -8.26 10.63
C VAL A 198 -3.28 -6.85 11.10
N TRP A 199 -4.25 -5.95 11.03
CA TRP A 199 -4.14 -4.59 11.55
C TRP A 199 -5.33 -4.24 12.45
N SER A 200 -5.24 -3.12 13.16
CA SER A 200 -6.37 -2.63 13.99
C SER A 200 -6.56 -1.15 13.84
N THR A 201 -7.82 -0.73 13.82
CA THR A 201 -8.20 0.64 14.14
C THR A 201 -8.30 0.79 15.65
N VAL A 202 -7.55 1.73 16.20
CA VAL A 202 -7.37 1.94 17.62
C VAL A 202 -7.67 3.38 18.01
N LEU A 203 -7.96 3.62 19.30
CA LEU A 203 -7.86 4.93 19.90
C LEU A 203 -6.39 5.24 20.14
N SER A 204 -5.94 6.40 19.69
CA SER A 204 -4.58 6.87 19.91
C SER A 204 -4.56 8.32 20.42
N TYR A 205 -3.49 8.67 21.13
CA TYR A 205 -3.32 10.01 21.70
C TYR A 205 -1.84 10.38 21.81
N ASN A 206 -1.56 11.67 21.96
CA ASN A 206 -0.22 12.17 22.24
C ASN A 206 -0.05 12.36 23.76
N ALA A 207 0.82 11.58 24.38
CA ALA A 207 1.06 11.60 25.82
C ALA A 207 1.76 12.89 26.31
N ASP A 208 2.41 13.66 25.42
CA ASP A 208 2.96 14.96 25.78
C ASP A 208 1.86 16.04 25.91
N LYS A 209 0.69 15.80 25.30
CA LYS A 209 -0.43 16.74 25.28
C LYS A 209 -1.52 16.40 26.33
N LEU A 210 -1.68 15.12 26.67
CA LEU A 210 -2.68 14.66 27.64
C LEU A 210 -2.01 14.21 28.94
N LYS A 211 -2.27 14.95 30.05
CA LYS A 211 -1.76 14.59 31.40
C LYS A 211 -2.37 13.31 31.93
N THR A 212 -3.61 13.00 31.57
CA THR A 212 -4.33 11.79 31.94
C THR A 212 -4.55 10.95 30.70
N ALA A 213 -4.17 9.69 30.74
CA ALA A 213 -4.38 8.76 29.63
C ALA A 213 -5.88 8.42 29.48
N PRO A 214 -6.45 8.46 28.26
CA PRO A 214 -7.75 7.88 28.00
C PRO A 214 -7.66 6.35 28.09
N THR A 215 -8.75 5.68 28.47
CA THR A 215 -8.80 4.22 28.67
C THR A 215 -9.90 3.52 27.89
N SER A 216 -10.80 4.31 27.28
CA SER A 216 -11.99 3.78 26.62
C SER A 216 -12.51 4.70 25.53
N TRP A 217 -13.42 4.20 24.71
CA TRP A 217 -14.16 5.02 23.75
C TRP A 217 -15.05 6.05 24.43
N ALA A 218 -15.54 5.81 25.67
CA ALA A 218 -16.25 6.83 26.43
C ALA A 218 -15.37 8.06 26.70
N ASP A 219 -14.09 7.86 27.04
CA ASP A 219 -13.13 8.96 27.19
C ASP A 219 -12.90 9.74 25.87
N PHE A 220 -12.95 9.05 24.72
CA PHE A 220 -12.83 9.69 23.42
C PHE A 220 -13.99 10.67 23.16
N TRP A 221 -15.22 10.38 23.66
CA TRP A 221 -16.39 11.23 23.54
C TRP A 221 -16.46 12.32 24.62
N ASP A 222 -15.73 12.16 25.73
CA ASP A 222 -15.78 13.12 26.84
C ASP A 222 -14.90 14.35 26.56
N VAL A 223 -15.47 15.34 25.85
CA VAL A 223 -14.80 16.59 25.52
C VAL A 223 -14.66 17.54 26.73
N LYS A 224 -15.31 17.25 27.85
CA LYS A 224 -15.17 18.02 29.10
C LYS A 224 -13.94 17.54 29.87
N LYS A 225 -13.79 16.23 30.05
CA LYS A 225 -12.64 15.60 30.69
C LYS A 225 -11.37 15.76 29.86
N PHE A 226 -11.49 15.64 28.56
CA PHE A 226 -10.38 15.76 27.59
C PHE A 226 -10.70 16.86 26.56
N PRO A 227 -10.47 18.14 26.90
CA PRO A 227 -10.79 19.23 25.99
C PRO A 227 -9.89 19.21 24.73
N GLY A 228 -10.48 19.56 23.56
CA GLY A 228 -9.84 19.61 22.27
C GLY A 228 -10.54 18.78 21.20
N LYS A 229 -10.05 18.85 19.97
CA LYS A 229 -10.60 18.11 18.83
C LYS A 229 -10.21 16.63 18.84
N ARG A 230 -10.99 15.83 18.13
CA ARG A 230 -10.72 14.42 17.82
C ARG A 230 -10.54 14.28 16.31
N ALA A 231 -9.75 13.29 15.88
CA ALA A 231 -9.77 12.91 14.49
C ALA A 231 -10.39 11.52 14.32
N MET A 232 -11.20 11.36 13.26
CA MET A 232 -11.85 10.11 12.89
C MET A 232 -11.74 9.89 11.38
N ARG A 233 -11.72 8.61 10.93
CA ARG A 233 -11.77 8.28 9.51
C ARG A 233 -13.09 8.78 8.90
N LYS A 234 -13.03 9.40 7.73
CA LYS A 234 -14.23 9.82 7.02
C LYS A 234 -15.00 8.60 6.50
N GLY A 235 -16.22 8.43 6.98
CA GLY A 235 -17.08 7.30 6.65
C GLY A 235 -17.79 6.72 7.87
N ALA A 236 -18.67 5.74 7.66
CA ALA A 236 -19.42 5.08 8.73
C ALA A 236 -18.62 3.94 9.38
N ARG A 237 -17.86 3.20 8.58
CA ARG A 237 -17.09 2.01 8.95
C ARG A 237 -16.12 2.32 10.10
N TYR A 238 -16.11 1.48 11.12
CA TYR A 238 -15.44 1.62 12.43
C TYR A 238 -16.05 2.69 13.34
N ASN A 239 -16.52 3.81 12.79
CA ASN A 239 -17.04 4.92 13.58
C ASN A 239 -18.37 4.60 14.26
N LEU A 240 -19.25 3.79 13.64
CA LEU A 240 -20.50 3.34 14.23
C LEU A 240 -20.24 2.40 15.41
N GLU A 241 -19.28 1.50 15.26
CA GLU A 241 -18.85 0.57 16.31
C GLU A 241 -18.29 1.34 17.52
N PHE A 242 -17.38 2.28 17.28
CA PHE A 242 -16.79 3.11 18.35
C PHE A 242 -17.83 3.98 19.04
N ALA A 243 -18.80 4.49 18.30
CA ALA A 243 -19.91 5.26 18.88
C ALA A 243 -20.76 4.40 19.83
N LEU A 244 -21.06 3.16 19.44
CA LEU A 244 -21.81 2.24 20.33
C LEU A 244 -20.98 1.86 21.56
N MET A 245 -19.69 1.58 21.40
CA MET A 245 -18.81 1.30 22.55
C MET A 245 -18.70 2.52 23.48
N ALA A 246 -18.64 3.73 22.93
CA ALA A 246 -18.66 4.97 23.71
C ALA A 246 -20.01 5.20 24.42
N ASP A 247 -21.08 4.59 23.92
CA ASP A 247 -22.41 4.63 24.51
C ASP A 247 -22.72 3.42 25.41
N GLY A 248 -21.68 2.66 25.80
CA GLY A 248 -21.74 1.58 26.77
C GLY A 248 -22.07 0.20 26.23
N VAL A 249 -22.10 0.01 24.91
CA VAL A 249 -22.23 -1.33 24.31
C VAL A 249 -20.90 -2.07 24.47
N ALA A 250 -20.96 -3.29 24.99
CA ALA A 250 -19.77 -4.14 25.11
C ALA A 250 -19.20 -4.48 23.72
N PRO A 251 -17.86 -4.53 23.55
CA PRO A 251 -17.25 -4.80 22.24
C PRO A 251 -17.82 -6.04 21.53
N LYS A 252 -18.03 -7.13 22.25
CA LYS A 252 -18.58 -8.39 21.69
C LYS A 252 -20.04 -8.31 21.21
N GLU A 253 -20.79 -7.30 21.64
CA GLU A 253 -22.21 -7.12 21.30
C GLU A 253 -22.42 -6.06 20.20
N VAL A 254 -21.34 -5.39 19.77
CA VAL A 254 -21.44 -4.22 18.91
C VAL A 254 -22.15 -4.52 17.57
N TYR A 255 -21.81 -5.60 16.90
CA TYR A 255 -22.44 -5.98 15.64
C TYR A 255 -23.84 -6.52 15.82
N LYS A 256 -24.13 -7.20 16.93
CA LYS A 256 -25.51 -7.60 17.27
C LYS A 256 -26.44 -6.39 17.41
N VAL A 257 -25.93 -5.28 17.96
CA VAL A 257 -26.67 -4.02 18.06
C VAL A 257 -26.75 -3.34 16.69
N LEU A 258 -25.64 -3.24 15.94
CA LEU A 258 -25.58 -2.63 14.60
C LEU A 258 -26.46 -3.32 13.56
N ASN A 259 -26.68 -4.63 13.69
CA ASN A 259 -27.59 -5.38 12.81
C ASN A 259 -29.08 -5.01 13.02
N THR A 260 -29.37 -4.05 13.89
CA THR A 260 -30.73 -3.52 14.08
C THR A 260 -30.81 -2.04 13.68
N LYS A 261 -31.93 -1.63 13.08
CA LYS A 261 -32.19 -0.21 12.76
C LYS A 261 -32.03 0.70 14.00
N ALA A 262 -32.57 0.28 15.15
CA ALA A 262 -32.44 1.03 16.39
C ALA A 262 -30.98 1.20 16.84
N GLY A 263 -30.14 0.17 16.64
CA GLY A 263 -28.72 0.24 16.96
C GLY A 263 -27.97 1.17 16.02
N GLN A 264 -28.27 1.15 14.72
CA GLN A 264 -27.70 2.09 13.76
C GLN A 264 -28.07 3.55 14.12
N ASP A 265 -29.35 3.82 14.37
CA ASP A 265 -29.84 5.15 14.78
C ASP A 265 -29.14 5.62 16.07
N ARG A 266 -28.98 4.71 17.04
CA ARG A 266 -28.23 4.96 18.28
C ARG A 266 -26.78 5.36 18.02
N ALA A 267 -26.08 4.64 17.14
CA ALA A 267 -24.70 4.93 16.77
C ALA A 267 -24.58 6.31 16.09
N PHE A 268 -25.43 6.62 15.12
CA PHE A 268 -25.45 7.93 14.48
C PHE A 268 -25.76 9.07 15.45
N LYS A 269 -26.76 8.89 16.32
CA LYS A 269 -27.09 9.87 17.38
C LYS A 269 -25.91 10.13 18.31
N LYS A 270 -25.10 9.09 18.60
CA LYS A 270 -23.89 9.23 19.41
C LYS A 270 -22.81 9.98 18.66
N LEU A 271 -22.60 9.71 17.36
CA LEU A 271 -21.65 10.44 16.51
C LEU A 271 -22.00 11.92 16.38
N ASP A 272 -23.29 12.25 16.25
CA ASP A 272 -23.74 13.65 16.16
C ASP A 272 -23.33 14.49 17.38
N GLN A 273 -23.24 13.90 18.56
CA GLN A 273 -22.77 14.58 19.77
C GLN A 273 -21.30 15.03 19.65
N LEU A 274 -20.48 14.25 18.95
CA LEU A 274 -19.06 14.53 18.80
C LEU A 274 -18.71 15.34 17.54
N LYS A 275 -19.60 15.34 16.55
CA LYS A 275 -19.41 15.93 15.22
C LYS A 275 -18.82 17.35 15.21
N PRO A 276 -19.20 18.30 16.09
CA PRO A 276 -18.61 19.64 16.12
C PRO A 276 -17.11 19.63 16.48
N ASN A 277 -16.61 18.56 17.10
CA ASN A 277 -15.25 18.42 17.59
C ASN A 277 -14.41 17.48 16.71
N ILE A 278 -14.92 17.02 15.55
CA ILE A 278 -14.24 16.05 14.70
C ILE A 278 -13.46 16.77 13.60
N GLN A 279 -12.21 16.35 13.43
CA GLN A 279 -11.39 16.53 12.24
C GLN A 279 -11.36 15.21 11.48
N TRP A 280 -11.85 15.21 10.24
CA TRP A 280 -11.89 13.99 9.42
C TRP A 280 -10.56 13.72 8.75
N TRP A 281 -10.17 12.44 8.68
CA TRP A 281 -9.03 12.00 7.90
C TRP A 281 -9.46 10.93 6.87
N GLU A 282 -8.72 10.83 5.76
CA GLU A 282 -8.96 9.88 4.68
C GLU A 282 -7.73 8.98 4.47
N ALA A 283 -6.52 9.54 4.51
CA ALA A 283 -5.27 8.79 4.39
C ALA A 283 -4.73 8.36 5.76
N GLY A 284 -4.30 7.09 5.88
CA GLY A 284 -3.81 6.52 7.14
C GLY A 284 -2.56 7.19 7.72
N ALA A 285 -1.85 8.01 6.94
CA ALA A 285 -0.71 8.79 7.41
C ALA A 285 -1.12 10.07 8.19
N GLN A 286 -2.37 10.55 8.04
CA GLN A 286 -2.83 11.80 8.64
C GLN A 286 -2.98 11.75 10.18
N PRO A 287 -3.54 10.70 10.82
CA PRO A 287 -3.73 10.66 12.26
C PRO A 287 -2.45 10.89 13.09
N PRO A 288 -1.32 10.20 12.83
CA PRO A 288 -0.08 10.50 13.55
C PRO A 288 0.36 11.95 13.41
N GLN A 289 0.22 12.55 12.22
CA GLN A 289 0.60 13.94 11.95
C GLN A 289 -0.26 14.90 12.77
N PHE A 290 -1.58 14.73 12.79
CA PHE A 290 -2.49 15.57 13.57
C PHE A 290 -2.21 15.48 15.07
N LEU A 291 -1.91 14.29 15.58
CA LEU A 291 -1.57 14.08 16.99
C LEU A 291 -0.22 14.74 17.34
N VAL A 292 0.79 14.63 16.50
CA VAL A 292 2.11 15.23 16.72
C VAL A 292 2.03 16.76 16.64
N ALA A 293 1.31 17.30 15.66
CA ALA A 293 1.09 18.75 15.54
C ALA A 293 0.27 19.31 16.72
N GLY A 294 -0.59 18.49 17.34
CA GLY A 294 -1.50 18.91 18.38
C GLY A 294 -2.81 19.50 17.85
N ASP A 295 -3.10 19.28 16.57
CA ASP A 295 -4.38 19.66 15.94
C ASP A 295 -5.56 18.95 16.60
N VAL A 296 -5.31 17.73 17.09
CA VAL A 296 -6.27 16.92 17.84
C VAL A 296 -5.60 16.32 19.09
N VAL A 297 -6.37 16.05 20.11
CA VAL A 297 -5.87 15.42 21.36
C VAL A 297 -5.98 13.90 21.33
N MET A 298 -6.92 13.35 20.56
CA MET A 298 -7.12 11.93 20.33
C MET A 298 -7.49 11.69 18.86
N SER A 299 -7.19 10.50 18.37
CA SER A 299 -7.54 10.10 17.01
C SER A 299 -7.91 8.62 16.95
N THR A 300 -8.86 8.25 16.09
CA THR A 300 -8.84 6.90 15.52
C THR A 300 -7.64 6.79 14.59
N ALA A 301 -6.93 5.67 14.61
CA ALA A 301 -5.76 5.47 13.76
C ALA A 301 -5.51 3.98 13.51
N PHE A 302 -4.80 3.67 12.44
CA PHE A 302 -4.26 2.33 12.24
C PHE A 302 -3.06 2.08 13.15
N SER A 303 -3.07 0.97 13.88
CA SER A 303 -2.10 0.65 14.93
C SER A 303 -0.64 0.73 14.46
N GLY A 304 -0.32 0.17 13.29
CA GLY A 304 1.03 0.20 12.74
C GLY A 304 1.53 1.60 12.38
N ARG A 305 0.63 2.52 12.00
CA ARG A 305 1.01 3.92 11.72
C ARG A 305 1.40 4.67 12.99
N ILE A 306 0.74 4.38 14.10
CA ILE A 306 1.11 4.93 15.42
C ILE A 306 2.43 4.33 15.89
N ASP A 307 2.64 3.02 15.72
CA ASP A 307 3.91 2.38 16.08
C ASP A 307 5.08 2.94 15.24
N ALA A 308 4.89 3.16 13.94
CA ALA A 308 5.91 3.78 13.09
C ALA A 308 6.32 5.16 13.63
N ALA A 309 5.36 6.02 13.97
CA ALA A 309 5.65 7.32 14.57
C ALA A 309 6.35 7.20 15.94
N ARG A 310 5.98 6.19 16.75
CA ARG A 310 6.68 5.91 18.03
C ARG A 310 8.15 5.52 17.82
N ARG A 311 8.45 4.75 16.78
CA ARG A 311 9.82 4.39 16.40
C ARG A 311 10.65 5.61 15.96
N GLU A 312 10.00 6.65 15.43
CA GLU A 312 10.58 7.96 15.14
C GLU A 312 10.70 8.88 16.36
N GLY A 313 10.45 8.37 17.56
CA GLY A 313 10.57 9.12 18.82
C GLY A 313 9.36 9.98 19.17
N LYS A 314 8.20 9.81 18.50
CA LYS A 314 6.98 10.53 18.85
C LYS A 314 6.30 9.83 20.04
N ASN A 315 5.92 10.61 21.06
CA ASN A 315 5.27 10.08 22.27
C ASN A 315 3.77 9.83 22.04
N LEU A 316 3.45 9.02 21.03
CA LEU A 316 2.08 8.58 20.74
C LEU A 316 1.79 7.27 21.48
N GLN A 317 0.55 7.13 21.96
CA GLN A 317 0.10 5.95 22.70
C GLN A 317 -1.13 5.34 22.04
N ILE A 318 -1.31 4.03 22.27
CA ILE A 318 -2.43 3.23 21.77
C ILE A 318 -3.24 2.74 22.96
N VAL A 319 -4.56 2.87 22.86
CA VAL A 319 -5.54 2.21 23.75
C VAL A 319 -6.17 1.06 22.96
N TRP A 320 -5.80 -0.16 23.33
CA TRP A 320 -6.26 -1.38 22.63
C TRP A 320 -7.68 -1.82 22.98
N ASN A 321 -8.22 -1.33 24.11
CA ASN A 321 -9.54 -1.70 24.58
C ASN A 321 -10.64 -1.28 23.60
N GLY A 322 -11.37 -2.26 23.06
CA GLY A 322 -12.38 -2.03 22.04
C GLY A 322 -11.81 -1.64 20.67
N SER A 323 -10.57 -2.04 20.36
CA SER A 323 -10.04 -1.92 18.99
C SER A 323 -10.80 -2.84 18.03
N ILE A 324 -10.88 -2.43 16.77
CA ILE A 324 -11.43 -3.28 15.70
C ILE A 324 -10.26 -3.72 14.85
N TYR A 325 -10.13 -5.03 14.63
CA TYR A 325 -9.10 -5.58 13.78
C TYR A 325 -9.69 -6.19 12.51
N ASP A 326 -8.89 -6.16 11.46
CA ASP A 326 -9.19 -6.73 10.17
C ASP A 326 -7.88 -7.17 9.49
N LEU A 327 -7.99 -7.75 8.30
CA LEU A 327 -6.87 -8.14 7.47
C LEU A 327 -6.90 -7.33 6.17
N ASP A 328 -5.71 -7.04 5.66
CA ASP A 328 -5.54 -6.67 4.27
C ASP A 328 -5.17 -7.89 3.44
N TYR A 329 -5.53 -7.84 2.17
CA TYR A 329 -5.39 -8.94 1.23
C TYR A 329 -4.74 -8.48 -0.07
N TRP A 330 -3.85 -9.29 -0.59
CA TRP A 330 -3.46 -9.20 -1.98
C TRP A 330 -4.56 -9.73 -2.88
N ALA A 331 -5.03 -8.91 -3.82
CA ALA A 331 -5.94 -9.31 -4.88
C ALA A 331 -5.33 -8.98 -6.25
N ILE A 332 -5.67 -9.78 -7.26
CA ILE A 332 -5.23 -9.58 -8.63
C ILE A 332 -6.42 -9.05 -9.42
N PRO A 333 -6.38 -7.82 -9.96
CA PRO A 333 -7.45 -7.30 -10.81
C PRO A 333 -7.68 -8.21 -12.01
N LYS A 334 -8.95 -8.49 -12.32
CA LYS A 334 -9.31 -9.39 -13.42
C LYS A 334 -8.83 -8.86 -14.76
N GLY A 335 -8.10 -9.71 -15.49
CA GLY A 335 -7.51 -9.32 -16.77
C GLY A 335 -6.12 -8.69 -16.66
N SER A 336 -5.48 -8.72 -15.49
CA SER A 336 -4.06 -8.38 -15.36
C SER A 336 -3.21 -9.19 -16.35
N PRO A 337 -2.37 -8.53 -17.16
CA PRO A 337 -1.51 -9.24 -18.11
C PRO A 337 -0.40 -10.05 -17.44
N ASN A 338 -0.07 -9.74 -16.17
CA ASN A 338 1.04 -10.31 -15.43
C ASN A 338 0.58 -11.29 -14.33
N LYS A 339 -0.60 -11.89 -14.43
CA LYS A 339 -1.20 -12.75 -13.38
C LYS A 339 -0.22 -13.80 -12.81
N ALA A 340 0.57 -14.45 -13.66
CA ALA A 340 1.52 -15.48 -13.20
C ALA A 340 2.62 -14.92 -12.30
N VAL A 341 3.15 -13.74 -12.63
CA VAL A 341 4.17 -13.05 -11.80
C VAL A 341 3.52 -12.44 -10.56
N ALA A 342 2.28 -11.97 -10.66
CA ALA A 342 1.50 -11.51 -9.51
C ALA A 342 1.26 -12.64 -8.49
N GLU A 343 0.89 -13.85 -8.94
CA GLU A 343 0.79 -15.05 -8.08
C GLU A 343 2.13 -15.40 -7.44
N GLN A 344 3.24 -15.30 -8.19
CA GLN A 344 4.59 -15.53 -7.67
C GLN A 344 4.96 -14.50 -6.60
N PHE A 345 4.63 -13.21 -6.80
CA PHE A 345 4.83 -12.15 -5.81
C PHE A 345 4.01 -12.43 -4.54
N ILE A 346 2.73 -12.77 -4.66
CA ILE A 346 1.87 -13.12 -3.53
C ILE A 346 2.46 -14.30 -2.75
N ALA A 347 2.85 -15.38 -3.43
CA ALA A 347 3.48 -16.54 -2.79
C ALA A 347 4.76 -16.16 -2.01
N TYR A 348 5.57 -15.27 -2.58
CA TYR A 348 6.76 -14.76 -1.93
C TYR A 348 6.43 -14.01 -0.63
N THR A 349 5.43 -13.12 -0.67
CA THR A 349 5.03 -12.31 0.49
C THR A 349 4.41 -13.13 1.61
N LEU A 350 3.80 -14.28 1.31
CA LEU A 350 3.23 -15.21 2.30
C LEU A 350 4.28 -16.09 3.00
N ALA A 351 5.51 -16.13 2.50
CA ALA A 351 6.57 -16.94 3.09
C ALA A 351 6.94 -16.46 4.51
N PRO A 352 7.30 -17.37 5.44
CA PRO A 352 7.58 -17.02 6.83
C PRO A 352 8.61 -15.89 6.98
N LYS A 353 9.69 -15.92 6.19
CA LYS A 353 10.74 -14.92 6.21
C LYS A 353 10.28 -13.52 5.82
N ALA A 354 9.48 -13.42 4.75
CA ALA A 354 8.92 -12.16 4.27
C ALA A 354 7.94 -11.56 5.29
N GLN A 355 7.06 -12.40 5.85
CA GLN A 355 6.10 -12.02 6.88
C GLN A 355 6.78 -11.58 8.18
N GLN A 356 7.84 -12.26 8.60
CA GLN A 356 8.65 -11.85 9.75
C GLN A 356 9.32 -10.51 9.51
N ALA A 357 9.96 -10.32 8.36
CA ALA A 357 10.60 -9.06 7.98
C ALA A 357 9.61 -7.90 7.98
N TYR A 358 8.40 -8.11 7.42
CA TYR A 358 7.37 -7.10 7.41
C TYR A 358 6.95 -6.65 8.81
N ALA A 359 6.71 -7.58 9.74
CA ALA A 359 6.36 -7.26 11.15
C ALA A 359 7.48 -6.52 11.90
N GLN A 360 8.73 -6.62 11.46
CA GLN A 360 9.85 -5.84 12.01
C GLN A 360 9.83 -4.39 11.52
N HIS A 361 9.30 -4.11 10.33
CA HIS A 361 9.21 -2.76 9.78
C HIS A 361 7.99 -2.00 10.28
N ILE A 362 6.86 -2.68 10.49
CA ILE A 362 5.61 -2.08 10.96
C ILE A 362 4.86 -3.06 11.88
N ALA A 363 4.23 -2.53 12.95
CA ALA A 363 3.52 -3.37 13.92
C ALA A 363 2.14 -3.81 13.39
N TYR A 364 2.16 -4.62 12.33
CA TYR A 364 1.03 -5.40 11.83
C TYR A 364 1.30 -6.88 12.00
N GLY A 365 0.28 -7.65 12.33
CA GLY A 365 0.41 -9.07 12.67
C GLY A 365 0.60 -9.93 11.42
N PRO A 366 1.63 -10.79 11.37
CA PRO A 366 1.76 -11.75 10.30
C PRO A 366 0.56 -12.70 10.22
N VAL A 367 0.18 -13.08 9.00
CA VAL A 367 -0.81 -14.14 8.77
C VAL A 367 -0.17 -15.53 8.75
N ASN A 368 1.15 -15.62 8.54
CA ASN A 368 1.88 -16.88 8.53
C ASN A 368 2.21 -17.33 9.97
N LEU A 369 1.75 -18.52 10.35
CA LEU A 369 1.88 -19.05 11.70
C LEU A 369 3.34 -19.30 12.12
N ALA A 370 4.22 -19.67 11.19
CA ALA A 370 5.63 -19.86 11.46
C ALA A 370 6.33 -18.51 11.67
N ALA A 371 5.94 -17.47 10.93
CA ALA A 371 6.44 -16.12 11.13
C ALA A 371 6.08 -15.60 12.53
N VAL A 372 4.83 -15.75 12.97
CA VAL A 372 4.40 -15.35 14.33
C VAL A 372 5.26 -16.01 15.40
N LYS A 373 5.54 -17.33 15.27
CA LYS A 373 6.35 -18.08 16.24
C LYS A 373 7.82 -17.62 16.29
N SER A 374 8.32 -17.00 15.24
CA SER A 374 9.72 -16.54 15.14
C SER A 374 9.95 -15.11 15.63
N LEU A 375 8.86 -14.38 15.96
CA LEU A 375 8.96 -13.00 16.46
C LEU A 375 9.42 -12.97 17.93
N ASP A 376 10.22 -11.96 18.26
CA ASP A 376 10.59 -11.68 19.64
C ASP A 376 9.40 -11.12 20.45
N ALA A 377 9.49 -11.23 21.78
CA ALA A 377 8.42 -10.82 22.69
C ALA A 377 8.09 -9.32 22.60
N LYS A 378 9.07 -8.46 22.31
CA LYS A 378 8.88 -7.01 22.18
C LYS A 378 8.08 -6.69 20.92
N THR A 379 8.40 -7.32 19.81
CA THR A 379 7.63 -7.20 18.57
C THR A 379 6.21 -7.70 18.76
N LEU A 380 6.05 -8.92 19.31
CA LEU A 380 4.73 -9.50 19.59
C LEU A 380 3.83 -8.60 20.45
N ALA A 381 4.39 -7.96 21.49
CA ALA A 381 3.62 -7.09 22.39
C ALA A 381 3.00 -5.85 21.71
N ASN A 382 3.49 -5.47 20.53
CA ASN A 382 2.97 -4.33 19.76
C ASN A 382 2.01 -4.75 18.65
N LEU A 383 1.79 -6.04 18.43
CA LEU A 383 0.90 -6.51 17.37
C LEU A 383 -0.58 -6.48 17.80
N PRO A 384 -1.51 -6.20 16.89
CA PRO A 384 -2.94 -6.18 17.17
C PRO A 384 -3.48 -7.54 17.63
N ASN A 385 -2.95 -8.62 17.12
CA ASN A 385 -3.33 -10.01 17.42
C ASN A 385 -2.53 -10.63 18.57
N SER A 386 -1.76 -9.85 19.34
CA SER A 386 -1.13 -10.37 20.57
C SER A 386 -2.21 -10.68 21.63
N PRO A 387 -1.98 -11.68 22.52
CA PRO A 387 -2.95 -12.06 23.54
C PRO A 387 -3.42 -10.92 24.45
N SER A 388 -2.54 -9.96 24.76
CA SER A 388 -2.88 -8.79 25.57
C SER A 388 -3.74 -7.78 24.82
N ASN A 389 -3.37 -7.46 23.58
CA ASN A 389 -4.01 -6.42 22.77
C ASN A 389 -5.35 -6.90 22.19
N GLY A 390 -5.43 -8.19 21.84
CA GLY A 390 -6.62 -8.81 21.29
C GLY A 390 -7.72 -9.14 22.30
N LYS A 391 -7.47 -9.01 23.61
CA LYS A 391 -8.41 -9.45 24.67
C LYS A 391 -9.83 -8.89 24.50
N ASN A 392 -9.97 -7.62 24.20
CA ASN A 392 -11.23 -6.91 23.98
C ASN A 392 -11.33 -6.34 22.56
N ALA A 393 -10.53 -6.85 21.63
CA ALA A 393 -10.61 -6.49 20.24
C ALA A 393 -11.84 -7.16 19.58
N VAL A 394 -12.35 -6.55 18.53
CA VAL A 394 -13.48 -7.04 17.74
C VAL A 394 -12.98 -7.26 16.32
N LEU A 395 -13.24 -8.46 15.78
CA LEU A 395 -13.09 -8.69 14.35
C LEU A 395 -14.15 -7.88 13.59
N GLU A 396 -13.76 -7.19 12.54
CA GLU A 396 -14.73 -6.53 11.67
C GLU A 396 -15.72 -7.55 11.11
N ASP A 397 -17.02 -7.24 11.21
CA ASP A 397 -18.07 -8.05 10.59
C ASP A 397 -18.30 -7.60 9.16
N ILE A 398 -17.65 -8.33 8.23
CA ILE A 398 -17.75 -8.06 6.80
C ILE A 398 -19.20 -8.23 6.32
N GLY A 399 -19.94 -9.20 6.88
CA GLY A 399 -21.34 -9.44 6.51
C GLY A 399 -22.27 -8.26 6.85
N PHE A 400 -21.91 -7.47 7.88
CA PHE A 400 -22.63 -6.24 8.18
C PHE A 400 -22.29 -5.11 7.19
N TRP A 401 -21.06 -5.06 6.68
CA TRP A 401 -20.56 -3.95 5.84
C TRP A 401 -20.71 -4.20 4.33
N THR A 402 -21.06 -5.40 3.89
CA THR A 402 -21.31 -5.78 2.47
C THR A 402 -22.78 -5.97 2.19
#